data_a69384164bb278fb61f671e058080b29
#
_entry.id   a69384164bb278fb61f671e058080b29
#
_cell.length_a   1.000
_cell.length_b   1.000
_cell.length_c   1.000
_cell.angle_alpha   90.00
_cell.angle_beta   90.00
_cell.angle_gamma   90.00
#
_symmetry.space_group_name_H-M   'P 1'
#
loop_
_entity.id
_entity.type
_entity.pdbx_description
1 polymer ?
#
loop_
_entity_poly.entity_id
_entity_poly.type
_entity_poly.pdbx_seq_one_letter_code
_entity_poly.pdbx_strand_id
1 'polypeptide(L)'
;MKTKSLLSHRNQEPESGVLYLVGTPIGNLNDLSPRAINILENVSLIACEDTRQTKKIMNKFEISNNLISFNKHNSRIKSQRLVGELKGDKSIAIVSDAGMPGICDPGEDIVKAVKSEGYDVICVPGACAALTALVSSGMPSSSFIFEGFLPKKKIDREKILLEISKNKKTTILYESPH
;
A
#
# COMPACT_ATOMS: atom_id res chain seq x y z
N MET A 1 9.71 32.66 4.67
CA MET A 1 9.51 31.20 4.66
C MET A 1 8.05 30.95 4.94
N LYS A 2 7.27 30.51 3.96
CA LYS A 2 5.90 30.03 4.22
C LYS A 2 6.05 28.71 5.00
N THR A 3 5.57 28.68 6.22
CA THR A 3 5.40 27.44 6.98
C THR A 3 4.50 26.53 6.13
N LYS A 4 5.08 25.49 5.53
CA LYS A 4 4.31 24.45 4.86
C LYS A 4 3.37 23.87 5.91
N SER A 5 2.07 24.10 5.77
CA SER A 5 1.12 23.41 6.65
C SER A 5 1.31 21.91 6.41
N LEU A 6 1.58 21.17 7.47
CA LEU A 6 1.68 19.71 7.37
C LEU A 6 0.31 19.21 6.89
N LEU A 7 0.29 18.64 5.68
CA LEU A 7 -0.90 17.99 5.16
C LEU A 7 -1.30 16.85 6.11
N SER A 8 -2.54 16.88 6.53
CA SER A 8 -3.10 15.90 7.46
C SER A 8 -3.96 14.90 6.70
N HIS A 9 -3.90 13.62 7.12
CA HIS A 9 -4.84 12.59 6.67
C HIS A 9 -6.32 12.92 6.96
N ARG A 10 -6.60 14.04 7.65
CA ARG A 10 -7.97 14.56 7.91
C ARG A 10 -8.48 15.45 6.79
N ASN A 11 -7.60 15.92 5.90
CA ASN A 11 -8.02 16.78 4.78
C ASN A 11 -8.82 15.98 3.76
N GLN A 12 -9.72 16.65 3.06
CA GLN A 12 -10.46 16.10 1.92
C GLN A 12 -9.63 16.30 0.65
N GLU A 13 -8.86 15.29 0.30
CA GLU A 13 -7.98 15.29 -0.87
C GLU A 13 -8.75 14.90 -2.17
N PRO A 14 -8.08 14.89 -3.35
CA PRO A 14 -6.64 14.98 -3.57
C PRO A 14 -6.11 16.42 -3.69
N GLU A 15 -4.86 16.59 -3.20
CA GLU A 15 -4.08 17.83 -3.38
C GLU A 15 -2.91 17.57 -4.34
N SER A 16 -2.48 18.60 -5.09
CA SER A 16 -1.35 18.50 -6.00
C SER A 16 -0.01 18.29 -5.27
N GLY A 17 0.94 17.63 -5.91
CA GLY A 17 2.25 17.34 -5.34
C GLY A 17 2.21 16.29 -4.22
N VAL A 18 1.17 15.48 -4.12
CA VAL A 18 1.00 14.48 -3.05
C VAL A 18 0.99 13.06 -3.63
N LEU A 19 1.71 12.16 -2.96
CA LEU A 19 1.63 10.72 -3.18
C LEU A 19 0.63 10.11 -2.19
N TYR A 20 -0.39 9.45 -2.70
CA TYR A 20 -1.37 8.71 -1.90
C TYR A 20 -1.10 7.21 -1.95
N LEU A 21 -0.93 6.59 -0.78
CA LEU A 21 -0.93 5.13 -0.66
C LEU A 21 -2.35 4.70 -0.30
N VAL A 22 -3.04 4.04 -1.21
CA VAL A 22 -4.47 3.72 -1.06
C VAL A 22 -4.65 2.23 -0.84
N GLY A 23 -5.18 1.87 0.36
CA GLY A 23 -5.54 0.49 0.67
C GLY A 23 -6.70 0.00 -0.17
N THR A 24 -6.56 -1.19 -0.75
CA THR A 24 -7.57 -1.86 -1.58
C THR A 24 -8.23 -3.03 -0.83
N PRO A 25 -9.40 -3.49 -1.28
CA PRO A 25 -10.08 -4.63 -0.66
C PRO A 25 -9.27 -5.93 -0.71
N ILE A 26 -9.44 -6.78 0.30
CA ILE A 26 -8.76 -8.09 0.42
C ILE A 26 -9.69 -9.29 0.21
N GLY A 27 -10.82 -9.09 -0.49
CA GLY A 27 -11.79 -10.15 -0.79
C GLY A 27 -13.22 -9.63 -0.97
N ASN A 28 -13.58 -8.55 -0.28
CA ASN A 28 -14.88 -7.91 -0.43
C ASN A 28 -14.72 -6.49 -0.97
N LEU A 29 -15.18 -6.23 -2.18
CA LEU A 29 -15.05 -4.91 -2.83
C LEU A 29 -15.71 -3.78 -2.01
N ASN A 30 -16.70 -4.07 -1.18
CA ASN A 30 -17.38 -3.07 -0.36
C ASN A 30 -16.50 -2.54 0.79
N ASP A 31 -15.34 -3.15 1.06
CA ASP A 31 -14.37 -2.65 2.06
C ASP A 31 -13.56 -1.45 1.54
N LEU A 32 -13.77 -1.01 0.29
CA LEU A 32 -13.15 0.21 -0.21
C LEU A 32 -13.84 1.44 0.40
N SER A 33 -13.06 2.27 1.11
CA SER A 33 -13.62 3.42 1.79
C SER A 33 -14.09 4.51 0.80
N PRO A 34 -15.10 5.33 1.16
CA PRO A 34 -15.50 6.48 0.34
C PRO A 34 -14.35 7.45 0.03
N ARG A 35 -13.42 7.64 0.98
CA ARG A 35 -12.22 8.44 0.78
C ARG A 35 -11.28 7.83 -0.25
N ALA A 36 -11.10 6.52 -0.24
CA ALA A 36 -10.30 5.82 -1.25
C ALA A 36 -10.91 5.99 -2.65
N ILE A 37 -12.23 5.87 -2.77
CA ILE A 37 -12.95 6.09 -4.04
C ILE A 37 -12.70 7.52 -4.54
N ASN A 38 -12.91 8.53 -3.69
CA ASN A 38 -12.69 9.93 -4.04
C ASN A 38 -11.24 10.20 -4.49
N ILE A 39 -10.25 9.66 -3.79
CA ILE A 39 -8.83 9.79 -4.16
C ILE A 39 -8.57 9.15 -5.53
N LEU A 40 -9.00 7.89 -5.73
CA LEU A 40 -8.77 7.18 -6.98
C LEU A 40 -9.47 7.83 -8.18
N GLU A 41 -10.60 8.47 -7.96
CA GLU A 41 -11.33 9.19 -9.01
C GLU A 41 -10.63 10.50 -9.42
N ASN A 42 -10.06 11.22 -8.45
CA ASN A 42 -9.64 12.61 -8.64
C ASN A 42 -8.11 12.82 -8.70
N VAL A 43 -7.28 11.81 -8.42
CA VAL A 43 -5.83 11.94 -8.66
C VAL A 43 -5.51 12.02 -10.15
N SER A 44 -4.34 12.59 -10.48
CA SER A 44 -3.90 12.70 -11.86
C SER A 44 -3.55 11.36 -12.50
N LEU A 45 -3.16 10.37 -11.69
CA LEU A 45 -2.66 9.09 -12.15
C LEU A 45 -2.74 8.03 -11.04
N ILE A 46 -3.09 6.79 -11.39
CA ILE A 46 -3.04 5.63 -10.49
C ILE A 46 -1.92 4.70 -10.93
N ALA A 47 -0.95 4.44 -10.07
CA ALA A 47 0.07 3.43 -10.26
C ALA A 47 -0.32 2.15 -9.50
N CYS A 48 -0.39 1.02 -10.19
CA CYS A 48 -0.93 -0.23 -9.65
C CYS A 48 -0.07 -1.43 -10.04
N GLU A 49 -0.09 -2.47 -9.22
CA GLU A 49 0.71 -3.68 -9.45
C GLU A 49 0.22 -4.43 -10.69
N ASP A 50 -1.05 -4.82 -10.74
CA ASP A 50 -1.71 -5.39 -11.90
C ASP A 50 -2.92 -4.52 -12.31
N THR A 51 -2.82 -3.90 -13.49
CA THR A 51 -3.89 -3.05 -14.04
C THR A 51 -5.21 -3.79 -14.22
N ARG A 52 -5.19 -5.10 -14.41
CA ARG A 52 -6.40 -5.93 -14.59
C ARG A 52 -7.18 -6.05 -13.28
N GLN A 53 -6.48 -6.20 -12.14
CA GLN A 53 -7.11 -6.26 -10.81
C GLN A 53 -7.66 -4.89 -10.43
N THR A 54 -6.86 -3.83 -10.59
CA THR A 54 -7.30 -2.47 -10.30
C THR A 54 -8.52 -2.07 -11.14
N LYS A 55 -8.58 -2.47 -12.43
CA LYS A 55 -9.76 -2.23 -13.29
C LYS A 55 -11.05 -2.85 -12.74
N LYS A 56 -11.00 -3.99 -12.03
CA LYS A 56 -12.20 -4.58 -11.40
C LYS A 56 -12.76 -3.65 -10.32
N ILE A 57 -11.88 -3.06 -9.51
CA ILE A 57 -12.25 -2.06 -8.48
C ILE A 57 -12.84 -0.83 -9.16
N MET A 58 -12.15 -0.28 -10.15
CA MET A 58 -12.59 0.90 -10.88
C MET A 58 -13.97 0.70 -11.53
N ASN A 59 -14.18 -0.43 -12.19
CA ASN A 59 -15.48 -0.76 -12.82
C ASN A 59 -16.59 -0.88 -11.79
N LYS A 60 -16.32 -1.47 -10.61
CA LYS A 60 -17.33 -1.63 -9.55
C LYS A 60 -17.82 -0.30 -9.01
N PHE A 61 -16.93 0.69 -8.92
CA PHE A 61 -17.20 2.00 -8.34
C PHE A 61 -17.30 3.12 -9.39
N GLU A 62 -17.39 2.76 -10.67
CA GLU A 62 -17.52 3.68 -11.81
C GLU A 62 -16.41 4.74 -11.89
N ILE A 63 -15.21 4.41 -11.36
CA ILE A 63 -14.04 5.29 -11.38
C ILE A 63 -13.44 5.32 -12.78
N SER A 64 -13.25 6.52 -13.34
CA SER A 64 -12.58 6.74 -14.62
C SER A 64 -11.27 7.46 -14.40
N ASN A 65 -10.13 6.75 -14.50
CA ASN A 65 -8.81 7.35 -14.33
C ASN A 65 -7.74 6.56 -15.11
N ASN A 66 -6.58 7.18 -15.31
CA ASN A 66 -5.44 6.58 -16.00
C ASN A 66 -4.67 5.63 -15.07
N LEU A 67 -4.39 4.42 -15.57
CA LEU A 67 -3.60 3.41 -14.87
C LEU A 67 -2.23 3.25 -15.49
N ILE A 68 -1.21 3.12 -14.65
CA ILE A 68 0.11 2.63 -15.06
C ILE A 68 0.51 1.44 -14.19
N SER A 69 1.20 0.47 -14.79
CA SER A 69 1.76 -0.65 -14.03
C SER A 69 2.94 -0.18 -13.17
N PHE A 70 2.93 -0.54 -11.89
CA PHE A 70 3.99 -0.28 -10.92
C PHE A 70 4.18 -1.53 -10.04
N ASN A 71 5.13 -2.39 -10.40
CA ASN A 71 5.38 -3.66 -9.75
C ASN A 71 6.86 -3.80 -9.32
N LYS A 72 7.21 -4.87 -8.61
CA LYS A 72 8.58 -5.13 -8.11
C LYS A 72 9.66 -5.06 -9.19
N HIS A 73 9.34 -5.44 -10.43
CA HIS A 73 10.32 -5.46 -11.52
C HIS A 73 10.60 -4.08 -12.12
N ASN A 74 9.68 -3.14 -12.01
CA ASN A 74 9.80 -1.81 -12.62
C ASN A 74 9.78 -0.65 -11.61
N SER A 75 9.59 -0.92 -10.31
CA SER A 75 9.41 0.07 -9.26
C SER A 75 10.54 1.11 -9.23
N ARG A 76 11.80 0.68 -9.29
CA ARG A 76 12.96 1.58 -9.24
C ARG A 76 12.98 2.61 -10.36
N ILE A 77 12.77 2.18 -11.61
CA ILE A 77 12.77 3.07 -12.78
C ILE A 77 11.54 3.97 -12.74
N LYS A 78 10.38 3.40 -12.45
CA LYS A 78 9.12 4.16 -12.44
C LYS A 78 9.01 5.11 -11.27
N SER A 79 9.66 4.85 -10.13
CA SER A 79 9.71 5.78 -9.00
C SER A 79 10.27 7.14 -9.42
N GLN A 80 11.36 7.18 -10.19
CA GLN A 80 11.94 8.44 -10.69
C GLN A 80 10.96 9.19 -11.59
N ARG A 81 10.25 8.47 -12.48
CA ARG A 81 9.22 9.07 -13.32
C ARG A 81 8.07 9.63 -12.50
N LEU A 82 7.56 8.89 -11.52
CA LEU A 82 6.46 9.34 -10.65
C LEU A 82 6.84 10.55 -9.81
N VAL A 83 8.08 10.61 -9.32
CA VAL A 83 8.61 11.82 -8.67
C VAL A 83 8.60 13.01 -9.63
N GLY A 84 8.96 12.80 -10.90
CA GLY A 84 8.87 13.83 -11.94
C GLY A 84 7.44 14.34 -12.16
N GLU A 85 6.44 13.46 -12.11
CA GLU A 85 5.02 13.85 -12.23
C GLU A 85 4.57 14.69 -11.01
N LEU A 86 5.03 14.36 -9.79
CA LEU A 86 4.75 15.15 -8.58
C LEU A 86 5.37 16.56 -8.67
N LYS A 87 6.57 16.69 -9.27
CA LYS A 87 7.22 18.00 -9.55
C LYS A 87 6.38 18.88 -10.48
N GLY A 88 5.55 18.28 -11.33
CA GLY A 88 4.58 18.95 -12.20
C GLY A 88 3.21 19.20 -11.55
N ASP A 89 3.16 19.33 -10.23
CA ASP A 89 1.94 19.58 -9.44
C ASP A 89 0.83 18.53 -9.62
N LYS A 90 1.19 17.31 -10.02
CA LYS A 90 0.25 16.18 -10.11
C LYS A 90 0.11 15.46 -8.79
N SER A 91 -1.08 14.94 -8.53
CA SER A 91 -1.33 13.97 -7.46
C SER A 91 -1.30 12.55 -8.01
N ILE A 92 -0.77 11.59 -7.24
CA ILE A 92 -0.60 10.21 -7.68
C ILE A 92 -1.11 9.27 -6.58
N ALA A 93 -1.89 8.26 -6.96
CA ALA A 93 -2.22 7.16 -6.07
C ALA A 93 -1.39 5.92 -6.40
N ILE A 94 -0.91 5.22 -5.37
CA ILE A 94 -0.36 3.87 -5.45
C ILE A 94 -1.37 2.90 -4.85
N VAL A 95 -1.66 1.82 -5.55
CA VAL A 95 -2.47 0.71 -5.07
C VAL A 95 -1.75 -0.62 -5.30
N SER A 96 -1.95 -1.58 -4.40
CA SER A 96 -1.59 -2.98 -4.58
C SER A 96 -2.79 -3.79 -5.09
N ASP A 97 -2.57 -5.03 -5.47
CA ASP A 97 -3.64 -5.93 -5.93
C ASP A 97 -4.67 -6.22 -4.83
N ALA A 98 -4.21 -6.29 -3.57
CA ALA A 98 -5.07 -6.47 -2.39
C ALA A 98 -4.39 -5.93 -1.13
N GLY A 99 -5.11 -5.13 -0.35
CA GLY A 99 -4.63 -4.59 0.93
C GLY A 99 -3.81 -3.31 0.80
N MET A 100 -2.83 -3.14 1.69
CA MET A 100 -2.04 -1.92 1.80
C MET A 100 -0.79 -1.96 0.93
N PRO A 101 -0.58 -0.98 0.02
CA PRO A 101 0.67 -0.87 -0.73
C PRO A 101 1.87 -0.71 0.22
N GLY A 102 2.99 -1.34 -0.12
CA GLY A 102 4.20 -1.35 0.70
C GLY A 102 4.24 -2.42 1.81
N ILE A 103 3.15 -3.16 2.04
CA ILE A 103 3.13 -4.32 2.95
C ILE A 103 3.25 -5.59 2.14
N CYS A 104 4.45 -6.15 2.05
CA CYS A 104 4.83 -7.25 1.16
C CYS A 104 4.68 -6.97 -0.34
N ASP A 105 4.30 -5.77 -0.70
CA ASP A 105 4.03 -5.25 -2.04
C ASP A 105 4.94 -4.07 -2.39
N PRO A 106 5.01 -3.65 -3.66
CA PRO A 106 5.74 -2.45 -4.05
C PRO A 106 5.21 -1.21 -3.36
N GLY A 107 6.12 -0.33 -2.89
CA GLY A 107 5.72 0.94 -2.24
C GLY A 107 6.83 1.61 -1.46
N GLU A 108 7.69 0.83 -0.80
CA GLU A 108 8.74 1.40 0.05
C GLU A 108 9.69 2.33 -0.71
N ASP A 109 10.18 1.91 -1.88
CA ASP A 109 11.14 2.68 -2.68
C ASP A 109 10.57 4.01 -3.16
N ILE A 110 9.31 4.01 -3.63
CA ILE A 110 8.66 5.25 -4.07
C ILE A 110 8.40 6.21 -2.91
N VAL A 111 8.00 5.69 -1.74
CA VAL A 111 7.81 6.51 -0.55
C VAL A 111 9.13 7.18 -0.14
N LYS A 112 10.24 6.41 -0.12
CA LYS A 112 11.57 6.96 0.16
C LYS A 112 11.96 8.03 -0.85
N ALA A 113 11.80 7.77 -2.14
CA ALA A 113 12.13 8.71 -3.20
C ALA A 113 11.32 10.00 -3.13
N VAL A 114 10.00 9.91 -2.90
CA VAL A 114 9.10 11.07 -2.78
C VAL A 114 9.46 11.91 -1.57
N LYS A 115 9.68 11.28 -0.41
CA LYS A 115 10.08 11.99 0.82
C LYS A 115 11.44 12.64 0.71
N SER A 116 12.43 12.02 0.04
CA SER A 116 13.76 12.59 -0.15
C SER A 116 13.73 13.86 -1.02
N GLU A 117 12.74 13.98 -1.90
CA GLU A 117 12.50 15.18 -2.73
C GLU A 117 11.60 16.23 -2.05
N GLY A 118 11.19 15.98 -0.80
CA GLY A 118 10.41 16.93 0.01
C GLY A 118 8.92 16.98 -0.31
N TYR A 119 8.37 15.97 -1.02
CA TYR A 119 6.94 15.85 -1.30
C TYR A 119 6.21 15.11 -0.18
N ASP A 120 4.93 15.40 -0.05
CA ASP A 120 4.09 14.78 0.95
C ASP A 120 3.61 13.39 0.52
N VAL A 121 3.51 12.49 1.51
CA VAL A 121 2.97 11.13 1.35
C VAL A 121 1.83 10.96 2.34
N ILE A 122 0.65 10.66 1.83
CA ILE A 122 -0.55 10.41 2.62
C ILE A 122 -0.99 8.96 2.45
N CYS A 123 -1.17 8.27 3.57
CA CYS A 123 -1.76 6.94 3.56
C CYS A 123 -3.27 7.04 3.77
N VAL A 124 -4.04 6.52 2.83
CA VAL A 124 -5.50 6.33 2.94
C VAL A 124 -5.73 4.93 3.51
N PRO A 125 -6.19 4.82 4.76
CA PRO A 125 -6.35 3.53 5.41
C PRO A 125 -7.30 2.61 4.64
N GLY A 126 -6.97 1.32 4.63
CA GLY A 126 -7.77 0.29 4.00
C GLY A 126 -7.56 -1.07 4.64
N ALA A 127 -8.11 -2.10 4.02
CA ALA A 127 -8.03 -3.46 4.49
C ALA A 127 -6.57 -3.94 4.64
N CYS A 128 -6.29 -4.69 5.70
CA CYS A 128 -4.99 -5.29 5.96
C CYS A 128 -5.19 -6.72 6.50
N ALA A 129 -4.82 -7.72 5.71
CA ALA A 129 -5.04 -9.12 6.06
C ALA A 129 -4.37 -9.52 7.39
N ALA A 130 -3.17 -9.01 7.66
CA ALA A 130 -2.44 -9.28 8.90
C ALA A 130 -3.22 -8.81 10.14
N LEU A 131 -3.70 -7.58 10.14
CA LEU A 131 -4.44 -7.02 11.26
C LEU A 131 -5.85 -7.62 11.35
N THR A 132 -6.50 -7.89 10.24
CA THR A 132 -7.81 -8.55 10.21
C THR A 132 -7.72 -9.95 10.82
N ALA A 133 -6.71 -10.74 10.43
CA ALA A 133 -6.47 -12.06 10.99
C ALA A 133 -6.16 -12.00 12.50
N LEU A 134 -5.29 -11.07 12.93
CA LEU A 134 -4.95 -10.90 14.32
C LEU A 134 -6.17 -10.60 15.19
N VAL A 135 -6.98 -9.63 14.78
CA VAL A 135 -8.18 -9.24 15.54
C VAL A 135 -9.22 -10.37 15.63
N SER A 136 -9.40 -11.12 14.54
CA SER A 136 -10.37 -12.23 14.49
C SER A 136 -9.86 -13.52 15.16
N SER A 137 -8.55 -13.65 15.41
CA SER A 137 -7.97 -14.86 16.03
C SER A 137 -8.19 -14.98 17.52
N GLY A 138 -8.48 -13.85 18.22
CA GLY A 138 -8.51 -13.80 19.69
C GLY A 138 -7.14 -13.95 20.36
N MET A 139 -6.04 -13.99 19.61
CA MET A 139 -4.69 -14.04 20.15
C MET A 139 -4.26 -12.69 20.74
N PRO A 140 -3.28 -12.65 21.67
CA PRO A 140 -2.77 -11.41 22.22
C PRO A 140 -2.30 -10.44 21.12
N SER A 141 -2.84 -9.21 21.12
CA SER A 141 -2.59 -8.18 20.10
C SER A 141 -1.84 -6.96 20.60
N SER A 142 -1.59 -6.84 21.90
CA SER A 142 -0.88 -5.70 22.51
C SER A 142 0.57 -5.57 22.01
N SER A 143 1.20 -6.69 21.63
CA SER A 143 2.53 -6.71 21.01
C SER A 143 2.61 -7.96 20.14
N PHE A 144 2.89 -7.77 18.86
CA PHE A 144 2.97 -8.85 17.87
C PHE A 144 4.12 -8.59 16.89
N ILE A 145 4.46 -9.61 16.12
CA ILE A 145 5.47 -9.57 15.07
C ILE A 145 4.79 -9.87 13.73
N PHE A 146 5.11 -9.12 12.70
CA PHE A 146 4.73 -9.42 11.33
C PHE A 146 5.98 -9.77 10.53
N GLU A 147 6.08 -11.02 10.08
CA GLU A 147 7.21 -11.56 9.32
C GLU A 147 6.99 -11.55 7.81
N GLY A 148 5.74 -11.34 7.36
CA GLY A 148 5.38 -11.44 5.95
C GLY A 148 5.49 -12.87 5.42
N PHE A 149 5.96 -13.04 4.18
CA PHE A 149 6.14 -14.35 3.56
C PHE A 149 7.46 -15.00 3.97
N LEU A 150 7.38 -16.27 4.36
CA LEU A 150 8.58 -17.04 4.65
C LEU A 150 9.40 -17.33 3.38
N PRO A 151 10.73 -17.52 3.51
CA PRO A 151 11.58 -17.90 2.39
C PRO A 151 11.14 -19.22 1.76
N LYS A 152 11.25 -19.33 0.43
CA LYS A 152 10.96 -20.57 -0.30
C LYS A 152 11.98 -21.68 -0.01
N LYS A 153 13.25 -21.31 0.28
CA LYS A 153 14.29 -22.28 0.63
C LYS A 153 14.02 -22.88 2.01
N LYS A 154 13.94 -24.21 2.07
CA LYS A 154 13.63 -24.96 3.30
C LYS A 154 14.51 -24.56 4.49
N ILE A 155 15.82 -24.52 4.28
CA ILE A 155 16.80 -24.20 5.34
C ILE A 155 16.56 -22.81 5.94
N ASP A 156 16.33 -21.81 5.09
CA ASP A 156 16.12 -20.42 5.54
C ASP A 156 14.76 -20.28 6.25
N ARG A 157 13.72 -20.98 5.75
CA ARG A 157 12.41 -21.05 6.38
C ARG A 157 12.46 -21.71 7.76
N GLU A 158 13.16 -22.85 7.90
CA GLU A 158 13.32 -23.54 9.17
C GLU A 158 14.04 -22.67 10.22
N LYS A 159 15.05 -21.89 9.83
CA LYS A 159 15.73 -20.95 10.73
C LYS A 159 14.76 -19.92 11.28
N ILE A 160 13.96 -19.27 10.42
CA ILE A 160 12.98 -18.26 10.86
C ILE A 160 11.92 -18.91 11.75
N LEU A 161 11.39 -20.08 11.40
CA LEU A 161 10.43 -20.80 12.23
C LEU A 161 10.99 -21.15 13.61
N LEU A 162 12.27 -21.53 13.68
CA LEU A 162 12.96 -21.79 14.96
C LEU A 162 13.11 -20.52 15.79
N GLU A 163 13.37 -19.35 15.17
CA GLU A 163 13.40 -18.07 15.87
C GLU A 163 12.01 -17.67 16.38
N ILE A 164 10.99 -17.81 15.55
CA ILE A 164 9.60 -17.56 15.93
C ILE A 164 9.18 -18.46 17.11
N SER A 165 9.54 -19.75 17.10
CA SER A 165 9.17 -20.68 18.17
C SER A 165 9.72 -20.30 19.55
N LYS A 166 10.80 -19.53 19.59
CA LYS A 166 11.41 -19.01 20.83
C LYS A 166 10.75 -17.71 21.32
N ASN A 167 9.96 -17.07 20.46
CA ASN A 167 9.30 -15.82 20.76
C ASN A 167 7.94 -16.07 21.42
N LYS A 168 7.64 -15.32 22.48
CA LYS A 168 6.35 -15.42 23.19
C LYS A 168 5.26 -14.49 22.62
N LYS A 169 5.60 -13.67 21.63
CA LYS A 169 4.65 -12.74 21.00
C LYS A 169 3.87 -13.46 19.91
N THR A 170 2.63 -13.04 19.69
CA THR A 170 1.88 -13.44 18.50
C THR A 170 2.66 -13.08 17.25
N THR A 171 2.88 -14.05 16.37
CA THR A 171 3.58 -13.83 15.10
C THR A 171 2.61 -14.08 13.96
N ILE A 172 2.57 -13.15 13.02
CA ILE A 172 1.73 -13.20 11.83
C ILE A 172 2.61 -13.49 10.62
N LEU A 173 2.22 -14.52 9.87
CA LEU A 173 2.87 -14.93 8.63
C LEU A 173 1.88 -14.80 7.47
N TYR A 174 2.39 -14.45 6.30
CA TYR A 174 1.67 -14.62 5.05
C TYR A 174 2.09 -15.92 4.39
N GLU A 175 1.13 -16.67 3.91
CA GLU A 175 1.34 -17.89 3.15
C GLU A 175 0.54 -17.83 1.84
N SER A 176 1.11 -18.42 0.78
CA SER A 176 0.44 -18.55 -0.50
C SER A 176 -0.33 -19.87 -0.55
N PRO A 177 -1.52 -19.92 -1.14
CA PRO A 177 -2.26 -21.17 -1.34
C PRO A 177 -1.60 -22.12 -2.36
N HIS A 178 -0.47 -21.74 -2.96
CA HIS A 178 0.25 -22.49 -4.00
C HIS A 178 1.64 -22.94 -3.55
#